data_871b6c91acb2944bcbe3fa36b616ea60
#
_entry.id   871b6c91acb2944bcbe3fa36b616ea60
#
_cell.length_a   1.000
_cell.length_b   1.000
_cell.length_c   1.000
_cell.angle_alpha   90.00
_cell.angle_beta   90.00
_cell.angle_gamma   90.00
#
_symmetry.space_group_name_H-M   'P 1'
#
loop_
_entity.id
_entity.type
_entity.pdbx_description
1 polymer ?
#
loop_
_entity_poly.entity_id
_entity_poly.type
_entity_poly.pdbx_seq_one_letter_code
_entity_poly.pdbx_strand_id
1 'polypeptide(L)'
;MVVLKKSDRDLMAEKAIRFIQKDLAQEYRYLTPAFYYLTLIPDPGEKYMSTDSKYLFYNTEYILRDFMGKQKEYRALKNRYLHIVIHCLAGHMKKKDETDRALFDSCADLYAALLLKKLTGKNLAIPRDYTNLFSSVKKEAKNRSFFQFLWWCQKDRERSLDMIQLGKVLKSDSHDNWFKKNSLIKQMELEGSGVEAAGKDWEYMLGHLSQMAKISGNGYRRKWGTQSGGWEREVSASGGENLSYEQIIKEICRITE
;
A
#
# COMPACT_ATOMS: atom_id res chain seq x y z
N MET A 1 -2.03 -30.70 -8.67
CA MET A 1 -2.37 -29.32 -8.28
C MET A 1 -3.34 -29.42 -7.11
N VAL A 2 -2.83 -29.31 -5.87
CA VAL A 2 -3.72 -29.30 -4.68
C VAL A 2 -4.27 -27.88 -4.56
N VAL A 3 -5.52 -27.71 -4.90
CA VAL A 3 -6.25 -26.46 -4.65
C VAL A 3 -6.53 -26.43 -3.16
N LEU A 4 -6.07 -25.39 -2.43
CA LEU A 4 -6.49 -25.15 -1.06
C LEU A 4 -8.03 -25.21 -1.02
N LYS A 5 -8.56 -26.22 -0.34
CA LYS A 5 -10.01 -26.37 -0.19
C LYS A 5 -10.49 -25.26 0.76
N LYS A 6 -10.93 -24.15 0.21
CA LYS A 6 -11.49 -23.03 0.95
C LYS A 6 -12.82 -23.45 1.58
N SER A 7 -13.03 -23.09 2.83
CA SER A 7 -14.33 -23.21 3.47
C SER A 7 -15.34 -22.24 2.84
N ASP A 8 -16.62 -22.45 3.07
CA ASP A 8 -17.65 -21.51 2.62
C ASP A 8 -17.44 -20.09 3.19
N ARG A 9 -16.94 -20.01 4.42
CA ARG A 9 -16.60 -18.73 5.06
C ARG A 9 -15.41 -18.04 4.37
N ASP A 10 -14.40 -18.80 3.97
CA ASP A 10 -13.26 -18.26 3.21
C ASP A 10 -13.70 -17.72 1.84
N LEU A 11 -14.61 -18.42 1.18
CA LEU A 11 -15.21 -17.95 -0.07
C LEU A 11 -16.03 -16.67 0.10
N MET A 12 -16.76 -16.56 1.23
CA MET A 12 -17.47 -15.32 1.57
C MET A 12 -16.52 -14.16 1.85
N ALA A 13 -15.45 -14.40 2.61
CA ALA A 13 -14.43 -13.38 2.88
C ALA A 13 -13.71 -12.95 1.61
N GLU A 14 -13.40 -13.88 0.71
CA GLU A 14 -12.83 -13.53 -0.60
C GLU A 14 -13.78 -12.65 -1.40
N LYS A 15 -15.08 -12.98 -1.45
CA LYS A 15 -16.09 -12.14 -2.11
C LYS A 15 -16.16 -10.73 -1.49
N ALA A 16 -16.04 -10.62 -0.17
CA ALA A 16 -15.99 -9.35 0.53
C ALA A 16 -14.77 -8.52 0.11
N ILE A 17 -13.57 -9.13 0.03
CA ILE A 17 -12.38 -8.46 -0.46
C ILE A 17 -12.55 -8.05 -1.93
N ARG A 18 -13.12 -8.91 -2.79
CA ARG A 18 -13.40 -8.57 -4.19
C ARG A 18 -14.37 -7.39 -4.32
N PHE A 19 -15.33 -7.29 -3.42
CA PHE A 19 -16.23 -6.13 -3.36
C PHE A 19 -15.46 -4.85 -3.00
N ILE A 20 -14.56 -4.91 -2.03
CA ILE A 20 -13.68 -3.78 -1.65
C ILE A 20 -12.80 -3.36 -2.84
N GLN A 21 -12.21 -4.33 -3.55
CA GLN A 21 -11.41 -4.07 -4.75
C GLN A 21 -12.23 -3.33 -5.81
N LYS A 22 -13.46 -3.78 -6.05
CA LYS A 22 -14.39 -3.15 -7.00
C LYS A 22 -14.75 -1.72 -6.57
N ASP A 23 -15.04 -1.51 -5.30
CA ASP A 23 -15.40 -0.20 -4.75
C ASP A 23 -14.20 0.79 -4.87
N LEU A 24 -12.99 0.32 -4.55
CA LEU A 24 -11.76 1.10 -4.75
C LEU A 24 -11.48 1.39 -6.24
N ALA A 25 -11.72 0.43 -7.11
CA ALA A 25 -11.55 0.61 -8.56
C ALA A 25 -12.54 1.64 -9.14
N GLN A 26 -13.71 1.80 -8.54
CA GLN A 26 -14.65 2.88 -8.92
C GLN A 26 -14.18 4.26 -8.47
N GLU A 27 -13.58 4.35 -7.25
CA GLU A 27 -13.05 5.60 -6.72
C GLU A 27 -11.71 5.99 -7.38
N TYR A 28 -10.82 5.02 -7.62
CA TYR A 28 -9.45 5.24 -8.11
C TYR A 28 -9.21 4.42 -9.38
N ARG A 29 -9.90 4.77 -10.45
CA ARG A 29 -9.94 3.99 -11.72
C ARG A 29 -8.57 3.64 -12.29
N TYR A 30 -7.61 4.57 -12.22
CA TYR A 30 -6.24 4.36 -12.70
C TYR A 30 -5.45 3.35 -11.83
N LEU A 31 -5.83 3.10 -10.57
CA LEU A 31 -5.23 2.07 -9.72
C LEU A 31 -5.92 0.69 -9.87
N THR A 32 -6.92 0.56 -10.71
CA THR A 32 -7.67 -0.69 -10.89
C THR A 32 -6.77 -1.91 -11.07
N PRO A 33 -5.73 -1.92 -11.93
CA PRO A 33 -4.87 -3.08 -12.07
C PRO A 33 -4.16 -3.48 -10.76
N ALA A 34 -3.73 -2.49 -9.95
CA ALA A 34 -3.06 -2.74 -8.68
C ALA A 34 -3.99 -3.39 -7.65
N PHE A 35 -5.29 -3.03 -7.63
CA PHE A 35 -6.24 -3.63 -6.69
C PHE A 35 -6.48 -5.11 -6.93
N TYR A 36 -6.33 -5.62 -8.13
CA TYR A 36 -6.53 -7.03 -8.46
C TYR A 36 -5.21 -7.83 -8.56
N TYR A 37 -4.09 -7.20 -8.23
CA TYR A 37 -2.77 -7.78 -8.47
C TYR A 37 -2.37 -8.85 -7.45
N LEU A 38 -2.79 -8.73 -6.20
CA LEU A 38 -2.47 -9.70 -5.15
C LEU A 38 -3.35 -10.96 -5.23
N THR A 39 -2.74 -12.12 -5.05
CA THR A 39 -3.46 -13.39 -4.91
C THR A 39 -3.96 -13.53 -3.48
N LEU A 40 -5.25 -13.81 -3.30
CA LEU A 40 -5.91 -13.85 -2.00
C LEU A 40 -5.75 -15.21 -1.34
N ILE A 41 -5.18 -15.26 -0.12
CA ILE A 41 -4.94 -16.48 0.67
C ILE A 41 -5.53 -16.29 2.07
N PRO A 42 -6.54 -17.08 2.47
CA PRO A 42 -7.01 -17.10 3.85
C PRO A 42 -5.92 -17.66 4.75
N ASP A 43 -5.61 -16.96 5.83
CA ASP A 43 -4.62 -17.36 6.83
C ASP A 43 -5.19 -17.15 8.23
N PRO A 44 -5.61 -18.23 8.94
CA PRO A 44 -6.12 -18.12 10.30
C PRO A 44 -5.08 -17.59 11.30
N GLY A 45 -3.79 -17.68 10.97
CA GLY A 45 -2.70 -17.14 11.80
C GLY A 45 -2.56 -15.63 11.70
N GLU A 46 -3.15 -15.00 10.70
CA GLU A 46 -3.15 -13.55 10.58
C GLU A 46 -4.13 -12.91 11.56
N LYS A 47 -3.71 -11.77 12.14
CA LYS A 47 -4.60 -10.97 12.99
C LYS A 47 -5.61 -10.18 12.16
N TYR A 48 -5.17 -9.65 11.03
CA TYR A 48 -5.94 -8.79 10.13
C TYR A 48 -5.68 -9.16 8.66
N MET A 49 -4.79 -8.42 8.02
CA MET A 49 -4.26 -8.64 6.68
C MET A 49 -2.77 -8.33 6.67
N SER A 50 -2.03 -9.03 5.83
CA SER A 50 -0.63 -8.79 5.52
C SER A 50 -0.32 -9.15 4.08
N THR A 51 0.86 -8.82 3.59
CA THR A 51 1.29 -9.18 2.25
C THR A 51 2.81 -9.44 2.20
N ASP A 52 3.24 -10.24 1.23
CA ASP A 52 4.62 -10.41 0.83
C ASP A 52 4.91 -9.83 -0.56
N SER A 53 4.03 -8.97 -1.06
CA SER A 53 3.97 -8.40 -2.41
C SER A 53 3.41 -9.31 -3.50
N LYS A 54 3.21 -10.59 -3.25
CA LYS A 54 2.61 -11.56 -4.19
C LYS A 54 1.23 -11.99 -3.74
N TYR A 55 1.12 -12.26 -2.46
CA TYR A 55 -0.09 -12.74 -1.80
C TYR A 55 -0.63 -11.69 -0.84
N LEU A 56 -1.94 -11.64 -0.71
CA LEU A 56 -2.63 -11.02 0.41
C LEU A 56 -3.09 -12.12 1.35
N PHE A 57 -2.45 -12.22 2.51
CA PHE A 57 -2.87 -13.10 3.59
C PHE A 57 -3.93 -12.37 4.42
N TYR A 58 -5.02 -13.05 4.76
CA TYR A 58 -6.10 -12.41 5.51
C TYR A 58 -6.78 -13.37 6.49
N ASN A 59 -7.20 -12.83 7.62
CA ASN A 59 -8.04 -13.54 8.58
C ASN A 59 -9.50 -13.46 8.13
N THR A 60 -10.10 -14.62 7.86
CA THR A 60 -11.49 -14.75 7.38
C THR A 60 -12.49 -14.10 8.32
N GLU A 61 -12.38 -14.38 9.64
CA GLU A 61 -13.31 -13.83 10.63
C GLU A 61 -13.23 -12.32 10.76
N TYR A 62 -12.00 -11.80 10.71
CA TYR A 62 -11.76 -10.35 10.69
C TYR A 62 -12.42 -9.68 9.48
N ILE A 63 -12.20 -10.23 8.28
CA ILE A 63 -12.77 -9.67 7.03
C ILE A 63 -14.30 -9.65 7.11
N LEU A 64 -14.92 -10.79 7.47
CA LEU A 64 -16.37 -10.88 7.51
C LEU A 64 -16.97 -9.97 8.57
N ARG A 65 -16.38 -9.91 9.75
CA ARG A 65 -16.84 -9.03 10.84
C ARG A 65 -16.87 -7.56 10.42
N ASP A 66 -15.76 -7.08 9.85
CA ASP A 66 -15.62 -5.65 9.50
C ASP A 66 -16.39 -5.31 8.21
N PHE A 67 -16.52 -6.26 7.29
CA PHE A 67 -17.31 -6.08 6.07
C PHE A 67 -18.82 -5.99 6.37
N MET A 68 -19.33 -6.85 7.27
CA MET A 68 -20.73 -6.85 7.70
C MET A 68 -21.01 -5.86 8.85
N GLY A 69 -19.98 -5.19 9.35
CA GLY A 69 -20.07 -4.21 10.40
C GLY A 69 -20.74 -2.89 9.97
N LYS A 70 -20.68 -1.90 10.86
CA LYS A 70 -21.15 -0.56 10.53
C LYS A 70 -20.28 0.08 9.45
N GLN A 71 -20.75 1.15 8.85
CA GLN A 71 -20.02 1.86 7.79
C GLN A 71 -18.59 2.29 8.19
N LYS A 72 -18.35 2.51 9.49
CA LYS A 72 -17.02 2.86 10.01
C LYS A 72 -16.04 1.69 9.88
N GLU A 73 -16.47 0.48 10.24
CA GLU A 73 -15.67 -0.76 10.16
C GLU A 73 -15.38 -1.11 8.69
N TYR A 74 -16.38 -1.03 7.81
CA TYR A 74 -16.19 -1.21 6.38
C TYR A 74 -15.17 -0.20 5.79
N ARG A 75 -15.28 1.09 6.15
CA ARG A 75 -14.31 2.10 5.71
C ARG A 75 -12.90 1.84 6.24
N ALA A 76 -12.78 1.37 7.48
CA ALA A 76 -11.48 1.00 8.05
C ALA A 76 -10.85 -0.17 7.30
N LEU A 77 -11.64 -1.20 6.98
CA LEU A 77 -11.23 -2.36 6.22
C LEU A 77 -10.77 -1.95 4.80
N LYS A 78 -11.55 -1.12 4.11
CA LYS A 78 -11.22 -0.56 2.79
C LYS A 78 -9.92 0.27 2.82
N ASN A 79 -9.74 1.13 3.82
CA ASN A 79 -8.53 1.93 3.95
C ASN A 79 -7.29 1.05 4.25
N ARG A 80 -7.46 -0.03 5.03
CA ARG A 80 -6.38 -0.98 5.30
C ARG A 80 -5.96 -1.73 4.04
N TYR A 81 -6.91 -2.17 3.24
CA TYR A 81 -6.60 -2.78 1.94
C TYR A 81 -5.83 -1.81 1.03
N LEU A 82 -6.29 -0.57 0.92
CA LEU A 82 -5.61 0.47 0.13
C LEU A 82 -4.20 0.77 0.67
N HIS A 83 -4.01 0.80 1.99
CA HIS A 83 -2.73 0.98 2.64
C HIS A 83 -1.73 -0.13 2.23
N ILE A 84 -2.16 -1.39 2.24
CA ILE A 84 -1.35 -2.53 1.78
C ILE A 84 -0.94 -2.37 0.31
N VAL A 85 -1.87 -2.00 -0.56
CA VAL A 85 -1.58 -1.76 -1.98
C VAL A 85 -0.58 -0.61 -2.15
N ILE A 86 -0.67 0.44 -1.33
CA ILE A 86 0.31 1.54 -1.33
C ILE A 86 1.71 1.03 -0.95
N HIS A 87 1.83 0.15 0.05
CA HIS A 87 3.13 -0.46 0.39
C HIS A 87 3.74 -1.24 -0.78
N CYS A 88 2.92 -2.01 -1.49
CA CYS A 88 3.35 -2.73 -2.68
C CYS A 88 3.83 -1.76 -3.78
N LEU A 89 3.04 -0.74 -4.08
CA LEU A 89 3.36 0.28 -5.08
C LEU A 89 4.61 1.09 -4.71
N ALA A 90 4.81 1.37 -3.42
CA ALA A 90 6.00 2.08 -2.92
C ALA A 90 7.26 1.19 -2.84
N GLY A 91 7.13 -0.11 -3.09
CA GLY A 91 8.25 -1.05 -3.07
C GLY A 91 8.87 -1.27 -1.69
N HIS A 92 8.13 -0.98 -0.60
CA HIS A 92 8.65 -1.08 0.77
C HIS A 92 9.15 -2.49 1.13
N MET A 93 8.64 -3.53 0.47
CA MET A 93 8.99 -4.93 0.74
C MET A 93 10.26 -5.40 0.02
N LYS A 94 10.86 -4.58 -0.85
CA LYS A 94 12.05 -4.98 -1.65
C LYS A 94 13.36 -4.84 -0.90
N LYS A 95 13.39 -4.08 0.19
CA LYS A 95 14.63 -3.76 0.90
C LYS A 95 15.00 -4.82 1.93
N LYS A 96 16.22 -5.36 1.81
CA LYS A 96 16.80 -6.39 2.68
C LYS A 96 18.00 -5.84 3.46
N ASP A 97 17.94 -4.66 4.02
CA ASP A 97 19.12 -4.06 4.62
C ASP A 97 19.17 -4.20 6.14
N GLU A 98 20.36 -3.95 6.69
CA GLU A 98 20.74 -3.91 8.10
C GLU A 98 20.05 -2.80 8.93
N THR A 99 18.98 -2.20 8.40
CA THR A 99 18.19 -1.19 9.09
C THR A 99 17.42 -1.82 10.24
N ASP A 100 17.37 -1.13 11.37
CA ASP A 100 16.42 -1.46 12.44
C ASP A 100 15.03 -1.66 11.87
N ARG A 101 14.51 -2.88 12.03
CA ARG A 101 13.23 -3.32 11.49
C ARG A 101 12.08 -2.42 11.96
N ALA A 102 12.05 -2.08 13.25
CA ALA A 102 10.99 -1.27 13.82
C ALA A 102 11.00 0.15 13.26
N LEU A 103 12.18 0.72 13.04
CA LEU A 103 12.33 2.03 12.41
C LEU A 103 11.90 1.99 10.94
N PHE A 104 12.33 0.96 10.19
CA PHE A 104 11.96 0.80 8.79
C PHE A 104 10.44 0.70 8.63
N ASP A 105 9.79 -0.20 9.38
CA ASP A 105 8.36 -0.41 9.36
C ASP A 105 7.60 0.88 9.69
N SER A 106 8.07 1.62 10.70
CA SER A 106 7.46 2.90 11.11
C SER A 106 7.58 3.99 10.04
N CYS A 107 8.73 4.09 9.38
CA CYS A 107 8.92 5.02 8.26
C CYS A 107 8.03 4.64 7.06
N ALA A 108 7.90 3.34 6.76
CA ALA A 108 7.05 2.84 5.69
C ALA A 108 5.57 3.16 5.95
N ASP A 109 5.10 2.93 7.18
CA ASP A 109 3.73 3.27 7.60
C ASP A 109 3.46 4.79 7.52
N LEU A 110 4.44 5.62 7.89
CA LEU A 110 4.30 7.08 7.74
C LEU A 110 4.09 7.47 6.27
N TYR A 111 4.94 6.95 5.37
CA TYR A 111 4.83 7.27 3.95
C TYR A 111 3.53 6.75 3.35
N ALA A 112 3.12 5.52 3.67
CA ALA A 112 1.84 4.96 3.24
C ALA A 112 0.65 5.79 3.77
N ALA A 113 0.69 6.21 5.04
CA ALA A 113 -0.34 7.05 5.64
C ALA A 113 -0.41 8.45 4.98
N LEU A 114 0.72 9.07 4.67
CA LEU A 114 0.76 10.36 3.97
C LEU A 114 0.21 10.25 2.55
N LEU A 115 0.52 9.18 1.83
CA LEU A 115 -0.03 8.90 0.50
C LEU A 115 -1.52 8.60 0.58
N LEU A 116 -1.95 7.79 1.54
CA LEU A 116 -3.36 7.50 1.77
C LEU A 116 -4.17 8.78 2.06
N LYS A 117 -3.63 9.67 2.91
CA LYS A 117 -4.23 10.98 3.15
C LYS A 117 -4.36 11.79 1.87
N LYS A 118 -3.34 11.80 1.05
CA LYS A 118 -3.33 12.54 -0.22
C LYS A 118 -4.36 11.97 -1.20
N LEU A 119 -4.44 10.63 -1.34
CA LEU A 119 -5.40 9.95 -2.21
C LEU A 119 -6.85 10.13 -1.77
N THR A 120 -7.11 10.05 -0.47
CA THR A 120 -8.49 10.06 0.05
C THR A 120 -8.99 11.45 0.45
N GLY A 121 -8.11 12.45 0.52
CA GLY A 121 -8.43 13.78 1.07
C GLY A 121 -8.75 13.76 2.57
N LYS A 122 -8.74 12.59 3.25
CA LYS A 122 -9.14 12.44 4.64
C LYS A 122 -7.98 12.69 5.59
N ASN A 123 -8.27 13.34 6.72
CA ASN A 123 -7.27 13.50 7.76
C ASN A 123 -6.97 12.18 8.45
N LEU A 124 -5.68 11.97 8.76
CA LEU A 124 -5.24 10.85 9.59
C LEU A 124 -5.72 11.07 11.03
N ALA A 125 -6.22 10.02 11.65
CA ALA A 125 -6.63 10.05 13.05
C ALA A 125 -5.38 9.94 13.95
N ILE A 126 -4.71 11.07 14.19
CA ILE A 126 -3.54 11.14 15.06
C ILE A 126 -4.01 11.50 16.48
N PRO A 127 -3.69 10.69 17.51
CA PRO A 127 -3.97 11.04 18.90
C PRO A 127 -3.32 12.38 19.29
N ARG A 128 -3.95 13.11 20.21
CA ARG A 128 -3.50 14.45 20.61
C ARG A 128 -2.04 14.49 21.06
N ASP A 129 -1.62 13.49 21.81
CA ASP A 129 -0.26 13.36 22.34
C ASP A 129 0.82 13.25 21.24
N TYR A 130 0.45 12.79 20.05
CA TYR A 130 1.33 12.62 18.89
C TYR A 130 1.23 13.74 17.85
N THR A 131 0.36 14.74 18.04
CA THR A 131 0.09 15.77 17.01
C THR A 131 1.33 16.58 16.67
N ASN A 132 2.09 17.03 17.69
CA ASN A 132 3.29 17.82 17.50
C ASN A 132 4.39 16.99 16.82
N LEU A 133 4.64 15.78 17.31
CA LEU A 133 5.60 14.85 16.72
C LEU A 133 5.26 14.54 15.27
N PHE A 134 3.99 14.20 15.00
CA PHE A 134 3.53 13.94 13.64
C PHE A 134 3.72 15.15 12.72
N SER A 135 3.47 16.36 13.19
CA SER A 135 3.61 17.59 12.41
C SER A 135 5.06 17.86 12.04
N SER A 136 5.99 17.68 12.99
CA SER A 136 7.44 17.80 12.79
C SER A 136 7.93 16.76 11.77
N VAL A 137 7.66 15.48 12.02
CA VAL A 137 8.09 14.35 11.19
C VAL A 137 7.50 14.46 9.77
N LYS A 138 6.23 14.84 9.63
CA LYS A 138 5.58 15.05 8.34
C LYS A 138 6.27 16.15 7.51
N LYS A 139 6.70 17.26 8.14
CA LYS A 139 7.44 18.33 7.45
C LYS A 139 8.73 17.79 6.85
N GLU A 140 9.47 17.02 7.61
CA GLU A 140 10.73 16.40 7.18
C GLU A 140 10.53 15.33 6.08
N ALA A 141 9.50 14.48 6.22
CA ALA A 141 9.17 13.45 5.24
C ALA A 141 8.74 14.03 3.88
N LYS A 142 8.04 15.18 3.87
CA LYS A 142 7.62 15.83 2.61
C LYS A 142 8.78 16.30 1.73
N ASN A 143 9.90 16.62 2.35
CA ASN A 143 11.07 17.21 1.68
C ASN A 143 12.14 16.15 1.32
N ARG A 144 11.89 14.87 1.60
CA ARG A 144 12.82 13.77 1.40
C ARG A 144 12.14 12.61 0.69
N SER A 145 12.94 11.83 -0.05
CA SER A 145 12.51 10.49 -0.47
C SER A 145 12.43 9.56 0.76
N PHE A 146 11.75 8.42 0.60
CA PHE A 146 11.63 7.43 1.67
C PHE A 146 13.01 7.06 2.27
N PHE A 147 13.99 6.74 1.42
CA PHE A 147 15.32 6.35 1.88
C PHE A 147 16.12 7.51 2.49
N GLN A 148 16.00 8.72 1.96
CA GLN A 148 16.62 9.90 2.55
C GLN A 148 16.03 10.21 3.92
N PHE A 149 14.73 10.00 4.10
CA PHE A 149 14.06 10.19 5.38
C PHE A 149 14.47 9.11 6.39
N LEU A 150 14.47 7.84 5.97
CA LEU A 150 14.93 6.71 6.80
C LEU A 150 16.34 6.95 7.30
N TRP A 151 17.26 7.30 6.42
CA TRP A 151 18.63 7.63 6.77
C TRP A 151 18.74 8.84 7.71
N TRP A 152 17.92 9.87 7.50
CA TRP A 152 17.85 11.02 8.39
C TRP A 152 17.38 10.62 9.80
N CYS A 153 16.43 9.72 9.94
CA CYS A 153 16.03 9.16 11.22
C CYS A 153 17.15 8.35 11.88
N GLN A 154 17.86 7.51 11.13
CA GLN A 154 18.93 6.65 11.63
C GLN A 154 20.11 7.42 12.20
N LYS A 155 20.39 8.62 11.71
CA LYS A 155 21.51 9.45 12.19
C LYS A 155 21.33 9.98 13.60
N ASP A 156 20.18 9.87 14.17
CA ASP A 156 19.85 10.42 15.49
C ASP A 156 18.96 9.43 16.25
N ARG A 157 19.45 9.02 17.42
CA ARG A 157 18.77 8.02 18.23
C ARG A 157 17.40 8.50 18.74
N GLU A 158 17.28 9.76 19.11
CA GLU A 158 16.03 10.34 19.62
C GLU A 158 14.98 10.35 18.50
N ARG A 159 15.34 10.82 17.31
CA ARG A 159 14.48 10.77 16.12
C ARG A 159 14.05 9.35 15.74
N SER A 160 14.96 8.37 15.87
CA SER A 160 14.64 6.97 15.64
C SER A 160 13.58 6.47 16.61
N LEU A 161 13.72 6.76 17.90
CA LEU A 161 12.77 6.38 18.93
C LEU A 161 11.41 7.06 18.74
N ASP A 162 11.40 8.33 18.45
CA ASP A 162 10.20 9.12 18.14
C ASP A 162 9.46 8.54 16.94
N MET A 163 10.19 8.19 15.88
CA MET A 163 9.60 7.58 14.70
C MET A 163 9.01 6.21 15.00
N ILE A 164 9.68 5.37 15.78
CA ILE A 164 9.17 4.06 16.21
C ILE A 164 7.90 4.21 17.07
N GLN A 165 7.85 5.20 17.96
CA GLN A 165 6.64 5.48 18.74
C GLN A 165 5.48 5.93 17.85
N LEU A 166 5.74 6.82 16.90
CA LEU A 166 4.74 7.29 15.95
C LEU A 166 4.25 6.13 15.06
N GLY A 167 5.14 5.23 14.65
CA GLY A 167 4.81 4.05 13.86
C GLY A 167 3.77 3.15 14.53
N LYS A 168 3.82 2.99 15.86
CA LYS A 168 2.81 2.21 16.61
C LYS A 168 1.39 2.77 16.46
N VAL A 169 1.27 4.07 16.26
CA VAL A 169 -0.01 4.76 16.05
C VAL A 169 -0.47 4.70 14.59
N LEU A 170 0.47 4.69 13.66
CA LEU A 170 0.20 4.68 12.22
C LEU A 170 -0.03 3.27 11.66
N LYS A 171 0.45 2.25 12.36
CA LYS A 171 0.38 0.85 11.93
C LYS A 171 -1.05 0.42 11.65
N SER A 172 -1.31 -0.02 10.43
CA SER A 172 -2.63 -0.48 10.00
C SER A 172 -2.69 -1.93 9.53
N ASP A 173 -1.54 -2.56 9.25
CA ASP A 173 -1.40 -3.95 8.80
C ASP A 173 -0.22 -4.65 9.48
N SER A 174 0.00 -5.93 9.17
CA SER A 174 1.17 -6.68 9.64
C SER A 174 2.24 -6.68 8.55
N HIS A 175 3.47 -6.34 8.97
CA HIS A 175 4.65 -6.40 8.10
C HIS A 175 5.46 -7.71 8.28
N ASP A 176 4.90 -8.69 9.00
CA ASP A 176 5.63 -9.91 9.36
C ASP A 176 6.06 -10.73 8.15
N ASN A 177 5.32 -10.65 7.05
CA ASN A 177 5.60 -11.39 5.83
C ASN A 177 6.49 -10.64 4.82
N TRP A 178 6.94 -9.40 5.11
CA TRP A 178 7.71 -8.61 4.13
C TRP A 178 9.09 -9.18 3.82
N PHE A 179 9.77 -9.73 4.85
CA PHE A 179 11.17 -10.18 4.72
C PHE A 179 11.36 -11.65 5.05
N LYS A 180 10.31 -12.34 5.39
CA LYS A 180 10.31 -13.79 5.60
C LYS A 180 9.14 -14.43 4.87
N LYS A 181 9.37 -15.65 4.39
CA LYS A 181 8.34 -16.41 3.74
C LYS A 181 7.26 -16.81 4.75
N ASN A 182 6.00 -16.59 4.40
CA ASN A 182 4.86 -16.99 5.21
C ASN A 182 4.87 -18.52 5.42
N SER A 183 4.46 -18.97 6.60
CA SER A 183 4.45 -20.40 6.98
C SER A 183 3.55 -21.24 6.10
N LEU A 184 2.38 -20.72 5.70
CA LEU A 184 1.47 -21.40 4.78
C LEU A 184 2.10 -21.61 3.41
N ILE A 185 2.79 -20.59 2.86
CA ILE A 185 3.47 -20.73 1.58
C ILE A 185 4.58 -21.78 1.65
N LYS A 186 5.34 -21.83 2.75
CA LYS A 186 6.36 -22.87 2.96
C LYS A 186 5.73 -24.26 3.00
N GLN A 187 4.62 -24.43 3.69
CA GLN A 187 3.91 -25.70 3.76
C GLN A 187 3.37 -26.12 2.40
N MET A 188 2.73 -25.21 1.67
CA MET A 188 2.19 -25.47 0.34
C MET A 188 3.27 -25.92 -0.66
N GLU A 189 4.45 -25.30 -0.58
CA GLU A 189 5.60 -25.70 -1.43
C GLU A 189 6.13 -27.09 -1.06
N LEU A 190 6.21 -27.42 0.23
CA LEU A 190 6.62 -28.74 0.71
C LEU A 190 5.64 -29.85 0.27
N GLU A 191 4.34 -29.52 0.21
CA GLU A 191 3.29 -30.42 -0.24
C GLU A 191 3.17 -30.51 -1.77
N GLY A 192 4.07 -29.84 -2.53
CA GLY A 192 4.03 -29.79 -3.99
C GLY A 192 2.82 -29.04 -4.56
N SER A 193 2.09 -28.35 -3.72
CA SER A 193 0.88 -27.61 -4.04
C SER A 193 1.16 -26.12 -4.35
N GLY A 194 2.27 -25.84 -5.02
CA GLY A 194 2.66 -24.47 -5.36
C GLY A 194 1.55 -23.71 -6.03
N VAL A 195 0.98 -22.72 -5.33
CA VAL A 195 0.22 -21.65 -5.98
C VAL A 195 1.27 -20.80 -6.69
N GLU A 196 1.44 -21.05 -8.00
CA GLU A 196 2.21 -20.16 -8.85
C GLU A 196 1.53 -18.78 -8.80
N ALA A 197 1.95 -17.95 -7.87
CA ALA A 197 1.80 -16.53 -8.07
C ALA A 197 2.76 -16.18 -9.19
N ALA A 198 2.23 -15.96 -10.39
CA ALA A 198 3.00 -15.39 -11.48
C ALA A 198 3.84 -14.26 -10.89
N GLY A 199 5.17 -14.30 -11.11
CA GLY A 199 6.11 -13.35 -10.51
C GLY A 199 5.66 -11.94 -10.75
N LYS A 200 4.99 -11.37 -9.75
CA LYS A 200 4.30 -10.09 -9.87
C LYS A 200 5.33 -9.00 -9.70
N ASP A 201 5.66 -8.34 -10.78
CA ASP A 201 6.59 -7.23 -10.80
C ASP A 201 5.81 -5.92 -10.61
N TRP A 202 5.89 -5.35 -9.41
CA TRP A 202 5.29 -4.08 -9.09
C TRP A 202 5.95 -2.90 -9.83
N GLU A 203 7.18 -3.04 -10.32
CA GLU A 203 7.82 -2.03 -11.18
C GLU A 203 7.15 -1.99 -12.54
N TYR A 204 6.91 -3.17 -13.11
CA TYR A 204 6.12 -3.26 -14.34
C TYR A 204 4.71 -2.68 -14.16
N MET A 205 4.06 -3.02 -13.04
CA MET A 205 2.75 -2.46 -12.70
C MET A 205 2.77 -0.93 -12.63
N LEU A 206 3.76 -0.35 -11.97
CA LEU A 206 3.91 1.11 -11.89
C LEU A 206 4.15 1.75 -13.26
N GLY A 207 4.98 1.14 -14.09
CA GLY A 207 5.18 1.58 -15.47
C GLY A 207 3.88 1.60 -16.26
N HIS A 208 3.08 0.54 -16.15
CA HIS A 208 1.76 0.44 -16.77
C HIS A 208 0.78 1.50 -16.24
N LEU A 209 0.71 1.69 -14.92
CA LEU A 209 -0.14 2.72 -14.31
C LEU A 209 0.26 4.14 -14.76
N SER A 210 1.56 4.40 -14.86
CA SER A 210 2.07 5.68 -15.38
C SER A 210 1.63 5.94 -16.83
N GLN A 211 1.68 4.91 -17.68
CA GLN A 211 1.19 5.02 -19.07
C GLN A 211 -0.32 5.25 -19.13
N MET A 212 -1.09 4.51 -18.32
CA MET A 212 -2.54 4.70 -18.25
C MET A 212 -2.91 6.09 -17.75
N ALA A 213 -2.19 6.62 -16.78
CA ALA A 213 -2.37 7.98 -16.28
C ALA A 213 -2.12 9.04 -17.38
N LYS A 214 -1.07 8.86 -18.19
CA LYS A 214 -0.79 9.73 -19.36
C LYS A 214 -1.90 9.69 -20.40
N ILE A 215 -2.40 8.50 -20.74
CA ILE A 215 -3.49 8.32 -21.71
C ILE A 215 -4.78 8.93 -21.17
N SER A 216 -5.10 8.71 -19.92
CA SER A 216 -6.30 9.25 -19.25
C SER A 216 -6.23 10.78 -19.15
N GLY A 217 -5.07 11.35 -18.85
CA GLY A 217 -4.84 12.79 -18.80
C GLY A 217 -5.17 13.47 -20.14
N ASN A 218 -4.81 12.87 -21.25
CA ASN A 218 -5.12 13.39 -22.59
C ASN A 218 -6.61 13.28 -22.96
N GLY A 219 -7.32 12.26 -22.45
CA GLY A 219 -8.76 12.06 -22.69
C GLY A 219 -9.67 12.83 -21.72
N TYR A 220 -9.27 12.98 -20.45
CA TYR A 220 -10.06 13.66 -19.43
C TYR A 220 -9.98 15.19 -19.48
N ARG A 221 -8.94 15.77 -20.12
CA ARG A 221 -8.84 17.22 -20.37
C ARG A 221 -10.06 17.82 -21.08
N ARG A 222 -10.80 17.02 -21.83
CA ARG A 222 -12.03 17.48 -22.49
C ARG A 222 -13.27 17.52 -21.59
N LYS A 223 -13.23 16.89 -20.39
CA LYS A 223 -14.41 16.77 -19.49
C LYS A 223 -14.27 17.50 -18.15
N TRP A 224 -13.05 17.81 -17.69
CA TRP A 224 -12.82 18.46 -16.40
C TRP A 224 -11.90 19.66 -16.65
N GLY A 225 -12.46 20.88 -16.59
CA GLY A 225 -11.84 22.15 -16.99
C GLY A 225 -10.39 22.36 -16.51
N THR A 226 -9.56 22.66 -17.49
CA THR A 226 -8.43 23.60 -17.54
C THR A 226 -7.50 23.83 -16.33
N GLN A 227 -7.00 22.82 -15.60
CA GLN A 227 -5.92 23.07 -14.62
C GLN A 227 -4.81 22.02 -14.51
N SER A 228 -4.55 21.21 -15.52
CA SER A 228 -3.52 20.15 -15.46
C SER A 228 -2.36 20.32 -16.47
N GLY A 229 -1.96 21.52 -16.77
CA GLY A 229 -0.93 21.81 -17.81
C GLY A 229 0.54 21.67 -17.39
N GLY A 230 0.85 21.31 -16.13
CA GLY A 230 2.23 21.29 -15.63
C GLY A 230 2.96 19.94 -15.76
N TRP A 231 2.29 18.85 -15.50
CA TRP A 231 2.93 17.54 -15.39
C TRP A 231 3.33 16.92 -16.74
N GLU A 232 2.59 17.20 -17.82
CA GLU A 232 2.95 16.73 -19.18
C GLU A 232 4.29 17.28 -19.66
N ARG A 233 4.65 18.49 -19.25
CA ARG A 233 5.96 19.09 -19.59
C ARG A 233 7.10 18.46 -18.80
N GLU A 234 6.89 18.15 -17.52
CA GLU A 234 7.90 17.49 -16.68
C GLU A 234 8.14 16.04 -17.10
N VAL A 235 7.09 15.29 -17.44
CA VAL A 235 7.22 13.90 -17.91
C VAL A 235 7.73 13.81 -19.33
N SER A 236 7.45 14.80 -20.20
CA SER A 236 7.99 14.87 -21.56
C SER A 236 9.43 15.38 -21.59
N ALA A 237 9.84 16.18 -20.61
CA ALA A 237 11.20 16.69 -20.47
C ALA A 237 12.17 15.66 -19.85
N SER A 238 11.67 14.71 -19.08
CA SER A 238 12.45 13.60 -18.51
C SER A 238 12.56 12.43 -19.49
N GLY A 239 12.97 12.70 -20.74
CA GLY A 239 13.21 11.67 -21.74
C GLY A 239 14.16 10.61 -21.21
N GLY A 240 13.63 9.45 -20.81
CA GLY A 240 14.40 8.25 -20.52
C GLY A 240 14.88 8.06 -19.09
N GLU A 241 14.65 8.94 -18.15
CA GLU A 241 14.93 8.68 -16.73
C GLU A 241 13.80 7.86 -16.10
N ASN A 242 14.17 6.73 -15.51
CA ASN A 242 13.26 5.92 -14.69
C ASN A 242 12.78 6.77 -13.51
N LEU A 243 11.55 7.25 -13.56
CA LEU A 243 10.91 7.92 -12.44
C LEU A 243 10.97 7.02 -11.22
N SER A 244 11.39 7.55 -10.07
CA SER A 244 11.37 6.77 -8.84
C SER A 244 9.92 6.39 -8.49
N TYR A 245 9.73 5.28 -7.77
CA TYR A 245 8.42 4.84 -7.27
C TYR A 245 7.63 5.98 -6.62
N GLU A 246 8.32 6.81 -5.85
CA GLU A 246 7.73 7.94 -5.15
C GLU A 246 7.26 9.04 -6.09
N GLN A 247 7.99 9.28 -7.16
CA GLN A 247 7.60 10.25 -8.18
C GLN A 247 6.35 9.80 -8.92
N ILE A 248 6.29 8.52 -9.32
CA ILE A 248 5.11 7.95 -9.98
C ILE A 248 3.89 8.02 -9.07
N ILE A 249 4.04 7.64 -7.78
CA ILE A 249 2.93 7.70 -6.83
C ILE A 249 2.53 9.16 -6.53
N LYS A 250 3.49 10.09 -6.43
CA LYS A 250 3.19 11.52 -6.29
C LYS A 250 2.41 12.04 -7.50
N GLU A 251 2.76 11.63 -8.72
CA GLU A 251 2.02 12.00 -9.92
C GLU A 251 0.63 11.39 -9.96
N ILE A 252 0.50 10.10 -9.60
CA ILE A 252 -0.80 9.44 -9.44
C ILE A 252 -1.69 10.20 -8.44
N CYS A 253 -1.12 10.65 -7.31
CA CYS A 253 -1.84 11.44 -6.33
C CYS A 253 -2.21 12.86 -6.83
N ARG A 254 -1.43 13.42 -7.76
CA ARG A 254 -1.67 14.76 -8.35
C ARG A 254 -2.82 14.77 -9.35
N ILE A 255 -3.11 13.64 -9.96
CA ILE A 255 -4.22 13.46 -10.91
C ILE A 255 -5.57 13.41 -10.19
N THR A 256 -5.58 13.16 -8.88
CA THR A 256 -6.80 13.09 -8.05
C THR A 256 -7.20 14.42 -7.41
N GLU A 257 -6.39 15.46 -7.51
CA GLU A 257 -6.72 16.85 -7.17
C GLU A 257 -7.30 17.56 -8.41
#